data_81f7d96fe953a4cbc904ca3cb747f289
#
_entry.id   81f7d96fe953a4cbc904ca3cb747f289
#
_cell.length_a   1.000
_cell.length_b   1.000
_cell.length_c   1.000
_cell.angle_alpha   90.00
_cell.angle_beta   90.00
_cell.angle_gamma   90.00
#
_symmetry.space_group_name_H-M   'P 1'
#
loop_
_entity.id
_entity.type
_entity.pdbx_description
1 polymer ?
#
loop_
_entity_poly.entity_id
_entity_poly.type
_entity_poly.pdbx_seq_one_letter_code
_entity_poly.pdbx_strand_id
1 'polypeptide(L)'
;MESIGADLEVMKRVPLSDNHVDAIRKIAEEKSYKAGEMVAEIGDPMDQFVYVLDGEIEVVDDFSGERLVESTLGPTQFMGELAFLNAGSHTLPMRAAKDSRTLEAPREAMLDLMRKVPELSDHVIDVFSARRRKQFEDERSAIKIVGADRDAAVRAVASFLSRNRIPFQSYDLDGEDKEARKLCTLVDHEPSVVIGTERVIDNPTPRKAARLLGLDLDICSKQDVDLLIVGGGPAGVAAAVYAGSEGLDALVIEDTAIGGQAGTSSRIENYMGFPTGISGADLVYRGQVQAMKFGTRFVMPRRVTGLRQRGDGTFCAQLDEGDEVCARAILV
;
A
#
# COMPACT_ATOMS: atom_id res chain seq x y z
N MET A 1 -16.37 -20.53 -1.92
CA MET A 1 -15.66 -19.36 -2.46
C MET A 1 -14.52 -19.06 -1.52
N GLU A 2 -13.31 -19.46 -1.87
CA GLU A 2 -12.14 -19.18 -1.07
C GLU A 2 -11.87 -17.67 -1.13
N SER A 3 -12.01 -17.00 -0.01
CA SER A 3 -11.66 -15.60 0.09
C SER A 3 -10.13 -15.48 0.06
N ILE A 4 -9.58 -14.61 -0.76
CA ILE A 4 -8.17 -14.21 -0.62
C ILE A 4 -7.99 -13.75 0.84
N GLY A 5 -7.13 -14.42 1.58
CA GLY A 5 -6.90 -14.11 2.97
C GLY A 5 -7.79 -14.88 3.96
N ALA A 6 -8.19 -16.12 3.65
CA ALA A 6 -9.06 -16.94 4.51
C ALA A 6 -8.41 -17.12 5.82
N ASP A 7 -7.41 -17.23 6.29
CA ASP A 7 -6.93 -17.33 7.68
C ASP A 7 -5.46 -16.90 7.82
N LEU A 8 -5.26 -15.68 8.30
CA LEU A 8 -3.91 -15.16 8.52
C LEU A 8 -3.07 -16.04 9.46
N GLU A 9 -3.71 -16.68 10.45
CA GLU A 9 -2.99 -17.53 11.39
C GLU A 9 -2.52 -18.82 10.71
N VAL A 10 -3.30 -19.37 9.79
CA VAL A 10 -2.88 -20.52 8.97
C VAL A 10 -1.79 -20.10 8.00
N MET A 11 -1.95 -18.98 7.31
CA MET A 11 -1.00 -18.48 6.31
C MET A 11 0.36 -18.09 6.91
N LYS A 12 0.38 -17.54 8.12
CA LYS A 12 1.63 -17.26 8.83
C LYS A 12 2.43 -18.54 9.15
N ARG A 13 1.77 -19.67 9.26
CA ARG A 13 2.38 -20.94 9.63
C ARG A 13 2.92 -21.73 8.43
N VAL A 14 2.57 -21.33 7.22
CA VAL A 14 3.11 -21.96 6.00
C VAL A 14 4.40 -21.26 5.62
N PRO A 15 5.58 -21.82 5.89
CA PRO A 15 6.84 -21.20 5.51
C PRO A 15 7.03 -21.24 3.98
N LEU A 16 7.85 -20.33 3.47
CA LEU A 16 8.36 -20.47 2.12
C LEU A 16 9.14 -21.77 2.02
N SER A 17 9.05 -22.45 0.87
CA SER A 17 9.84 -23.65 0.62
C SER A 17 11.35 -23.34 0.60
N ASP A 18 12.18 -24.32 0.90
CA ASP A 18 13.64 -24.15 0.86
C ASP A 18 14.11 -23.64 -0.50
N ASN A 19 13.51 -24.12 -1.60
CA ASN A 19 13.82 -23.65 -2.96
C ASN A 19 13.50 -22.16 -3.13
N HIS A 20 12.40 -21.67 -2.54
CA HIS A 20 12.04 -20.25 -2.58
C HIS A 20 13.04 -19.42 -1.78
N VAL A 21 13.41 -19.87 -0.59
CA VAL A 21 14.40 -19.19 0.27
C VAL A 21 15.77 -19.17 -0.42
N ASP A 22 16.20 -20.26 -1.06
CA ASP A 22 17.46 -20.33 -1.83
C ASP A 22 17.43 -19.41 -3.04
N ALA A 23 16.28 -19.22 -3.67
CA ALA A 23 16.13 -18.27 -4.76
C ALA A 23 16.23 -16.81 -4.26
N ILE A 24 15.61 -16.49 -3.12
CA ILE A 24 15.71 -15.19 -2.47
C ILE A 24 17.17 -14.92 -2.04
N ARG A 25 17.85 -15.91 -1.46
CA ARG A 25 19.25 -15.78 -1.02
C ARG A 25 20.20 -15.34 -2.12
N LYS A 26 19.93 -15.72 -3.38
CA LYS A 26 20.76 -15.34 -4.54
C LYS A 26 20.67 -13.85 -4.91
N ILE A 27 19.62 -13.16 -4.46
CA ILE A 27 19.35 -11.77 -4.78
C ILE A 27 19.33 -10.88 -3.54
N ALA A 28 19.57 -11.44 -2.35
CA ALA A 28 19.47 -10.78 -1.05
C ALA A 28 20.83 -10.68 -0.37
N GLU A 29 20.95 -9.73 0.54
CA GLU A 29 22.05 -9.60 1.48
C GLU A 29 21.61 -10.02 2.88
N GLU A 30 22.53 -10.60 3.67
CA GLU A 30 22.26 -10.85 5.09
C GLU A 30 22.51 -9.59 5.91
N LYS A 31 21.54 -9.23 6.76
CA LYS A 31 21.69 -8.16 7.75
C LYS A 31 21.44 -8.69 9.15
N SER A 32 22.02 -7.98 10.14
CA SER A 32 21.86 -8.29 11.56
C SER A 32 21.37 -7.07 12.30
N TYR A 33 20.43 -7.27 13.20
CA TYR A 33 19.84 -6.24 14.05
C TYR A 33 19.99 -6.65 15.51
N LYS A 34 20.34 -5.70 16.37
CA LYS A 34 20.32 -5.89 17.81
C LYS A 34 18.93 -5.75 18.38
N ALA A 35 18.67 -6.39 19.51
CA ALA A 35 17.42 -6.19 20.24
C ALA A 35 17.19 -4.70 20.51
N GLY A 36 16.00 -4.20 20.14
CA GLY A 36 15.62 -2.80 20.22
C GLY A 36 15.96 -1.94 18.99
N GLU A 37 16.70 -2.46 18.02
CA GLU A 37 17.05 -1.73 16.79
C GLU A 37 15.86 -1.69 15.82
N MET A 38 15.62 -0.53 15.21
CA MET A 38 14.57 -0.37 14.21
C MET A 38 14.97 -1.05 12.91
N VAL A 39 14.07 -1.83 12.36
CA VAL A 39 14.22 -2.49 11.05
C VAL A 39 13.57 -1.65 9.96
N ALA A 40 12.48 -0.96 10.29
CA ALA A 40 11.82 0.01 9.43
C ALA A 40 11.06 1.03 10.27
N GLU A 41 11.09 2.28 9.84
CA GLU A 41 10.32 3.37 10.43
C GLU A 41 9.09 3.73 9.58
N ILE A 42 8.15 4.45 10.17
CA ILE A 42 6.99 4.94 9.42
C ILE A 42 7.47 5.88 8.31
N GLY A 43 6.98 5.63 7.08
CA GLY A 43 7.28 6.41 5.90
C GLY A 43 8.61 6.06 5.22
N ASP A 44 9.37 5.12 5.75
CA ASP A 44 10.47 4.53 4.99
C ASP A 44 9.94 3.85 3.73
N PRO A 45 10.65 3.95 2.60
CA PRO A 45 10.24 3.26 1.39
C PRO A 45 10.27 1.74 1.60
N MET A 46 9.25 1.04 1.10
CA MET A 46 9.26 -0.43 1.05
C MET A 46 10.09 -0.90 -0.15
N ASP A 47 11.38 -0.65 -0.13
CA ASP A 47 12.33 -0.98 -1.19
C ASP A 47 13.08 -2.30 -0.96
N GLN A 48 12.85 -2.96 0.19
CA GLN A 48 13.44 -4.25 0.55
C GLN A 48 12.36 -5.27 0.92
N PHE A 49 12.53 -6.49 0.42
CA PHE A 49 11.82 -7.67 0.92
C PHE A 49 12.64 -8.28 2.03
N VAL A 50 12.13 -8.31 3.24
CA VAL A 50 12.85 -8.76 4.44
C VAL A 50 12.35 -10.11 4.90
N TYR A 51 13.16 -11.15 4.83
CA TYR A 51 12.87 -12.50 5.32
C TYR A 51 13.66 -12.78 6.59
N VAL A 52 13.00 -13.27 7.64
CA VAL A 52 13.61 -13.52 8.95
C VAL A 52 14.29 -14.89 8.94
N LEU A 53 15.61 -14.90 9.12
CA LEU A 53 16.41 -16.14 9.27
C LEU A 53 16.42 -16.62 10.71
N ASP A 54 16.58 -15.67 11.66
CA ASP A 54 16.70 -15.95 13.08
C ASP A 54 16.27 -14.71 13.87
N GLY A 55 15.85 -14.90 15.12
CA GLY A 55 15.41 -13.82 15.98
C GLY A 55 13.91 -13.56 15.90
N GLU A 56 13.50 -12.31 16.13
CA GLU A 56 12.09 -11.92 16.21
C GLU A 56 11.94 -10.43 15.90
N ILE A 57 11.01 -10.09 14.99
CA ILE A 57 10.65 -8.72 14.63
C ILE A 57 9.23 -8.44 15.08
N GLU A 58 8.99 -7.31 15.72
CA GLU A 58 7.70 -6.85 16.23
C GLU A 58 7.26 -5.54 15.57
N VAL A 59 5.95 -5.33 15.52
CA VAL A 59 5.35 -4.03 15.22
C VAL A 59 5.18 -3.29 16.53
N VAL A 60 5.65 -2.06 16.60
CA VAL A 60 5.57 -1.23 17.80
C VAL A 60 4.61 -0.07 17.61
N ASP A 61 4.03 0.39 18.71
CA ASP A 61 3.31 1.66 18.76
C ASP A 61 4.33 2.78 18.97
N ASP A 62 4.36 3.70 18.05
CA ASP A 62 5.35 4.79 18.05
C ASP A 62 5.17 5.75 19.24
N PHE A 63 3.94 5.84 19.79
CA PHE A 63 3.64 6.72 20.93
C PHE A 63 4.06 6.13 22.28
N SER A 64 3.88 4.83 22.46
CA SER A 64 4.19 4.16 23.72
C SER A 64 5.51 3.42 23.69
N GLY A 65 6.03 3.12 22.48
CA GLY A 65 7.16 2.22 22.30
C GLY A 65 6.83 0.76 22.64
N GLU A 66 5.57 0.45 22.94
CA GLU A 66 5.11 -0.88 23.26
C GLU A 66 4.76 -1.67 22.00
N ARG A 67 4.66 -2.98 22.12
CA ARG A 67 4.22 -3.84 21.02
C ARG A 67 2.78 -3.52 20.63
N LEU A 68 2.55 -3.15 19.38
CA LEU A 68 1.23 -2.81 18.85
C LEU A 68 0.40 -4.06 18.51
N VAL A 69 1.04 -5.12 18.03
CA VAL A 69 0.41 -6.35 17.58
C VAL A 69 0.93 -7.52 18.42
N GLU A 70 0.03 -8.36 18.95
CA GLU A 70 0.43 -9.51 19.78
C GLU A 70 1.37 -10.48 19.06
N SER A 71 1.17 -10.64 17.74
CA SER A 71 1.99 -11.52 16.91
C SER A 71 3.26 -10.83 16.41
N THR A 72 4.34 -11.57 16.44
CA THR A 72 5.64 -11.17 15.92
C THR A 72 6.00 -11.95 14.66
N LEU A 73 7.02 -11.51 13.94
CA LEU A 73 7.62 -12.24 12.82
C LEU A 73 8.88 -12.94 13.33
N GLY A 74 8.85 -14.26 13.28
CA GLY A 74 9.99 -15.12 13.62
C GLY A 74 10.63 -15.77 12.38
N PRO A 75 11.52 -16.75 12.61
CA PRO A 75 12.14 -17.49 11.52
C PRO A 75 11.13 -18.06 10.53
N THR A 76 11.48 -18.07 9.24
CA THR A 76 10.66 -18.48 8.09
C THR A 76 9.55 -17.51 7.70
N GLN A 77 9.41 -16.40 8.38
CA GLN A 77 8.43 -15.36 8.05
C GLN A 77 9.12 -14.16 7.37
N PHE A 78 8.33 -13.31 6.74
CA PHE A 78 8.86 -12.14 6.01
C PHE A 78 8.02 -10.89 6.33
N MET A 79 8.68 -9.74 6.29
CA MET A 79 8.03 -8.43 6.43
C MET A 79 7.34 -8.04 5.12
N GLY A 80 6.48 -7.06 5.23
CA GLY A 80 5.87 -6.36 4.11
C GLY A 80 4.36 -6.52 4.06
N GLU A 81 3.80 -5.70 3.22
CA GLU A 81 2.38 -5.67 2.86
C GLU A 81 2.23 -5.30 1.38
N LEU A 82 1.00 -5.12 0.91
CA LEU A 82 0.72 -4.80 -0.50
C LEU A 82 1.37 -3.51 -1.01
N ALA A 83 1.68 -2.56 -0.12
CA ALA A 83 2.43 -1.35 -0.47
C ALA A 83 3.81 -1.66 -1.07
N PHE A 84 4.43 -2.79 -0.70
CA PHE A 84 5.66 -3.27 -1.31
C PHE A 84 5.52 -3.44 -2.84
N LEU A 85 4.39 -3.97 -3.32
CA LEU A 85 4.16 -4.17 -4.75
C LEU A 85 4.09 -2.84 -5.52
N ASN A 86 3.62 -1.77 -4.90
CA ASN A 86 3.42 -0.45 -5.51
C ASN A 86 4.52 0.58 -5.14
N ALA A 87 5.65 0.13 -4.63
CA ALA A 87 6.71 1.03 -4.13
C ALA A 87 6.21 2.06 -3.09
N GLY A 88 5.28 1.64 -2.23
CA GLY A 88 4.76 2.45 -1.14
C GLY A 88 5.73 2.55 0.03
N SER A 89 5.23 3.09 1.14
CA SER A 89 6.01 3.30 2.36
C SER A 89 5.48 2.45 3.52
N HIS A 90 6.34 2.21 4.51
CA HIS A 90 5.94 1.57 5.76
C HIS A 90 4.93 2.43 6.52
N THR A 91 3.79 1.84 6.87
CA THR A 91 2.73 2.49 7.66
C THR A 91 2.81 2.14 9.14
N LEU A 92 3.63 1.16 9.48
CA LEU A 92 3.86 0.69 10.85
C LEU A 92 5.36 0.56 11.10
N PRO A 93 5.88 1.04 12.25
CA PRO A 93 7.27 0.87 12.60
C PRO A 93 7.54 -0.56 13.04
N MET A 94 8.69 -1.08 12.65
CA MET A 94 9.10 -2.46 12.95
C MET A 94 10.45 -2.47 13.63
N ARG A 95 10.55 -3.22 14.72
CA ARG A 95 11.73 -3.30 15.58
C ARG A 95 12.14 -4.75 15.81
N ALA A 96 13.43 -5.01 15.93
CA ALA A 96 13.94 -6.28 16.37
C ALA A 96 13.64 -6.47 17.87
N ALA A 97 12.75 -7.41 18.22
CA ALA A 97 12.44 -7.74 19.61
C ALA A 97 13.58 -8.53 20.30
N LYS A 98 14.41 -9.18 19.49
CA LYS A 98 15.62 -9.93 19.89
C LYS A 98 16.72 -9.68 18.87
N ASP A 99 17.96 -10.04 19.19
CA ASP A 99 19.02 -10.09 18.17
C ASP A 99 18.53 -10.94 17.00
N SER A 100 18.51 -10.36 15.83
CA SER A 100 17.85 -10.95 14.65
C SER A 100 18.75 -10.92 13.43
N ARG A 101 18.58 -11.91 12.54
CA ARG A 101 19.23 -11.96 11.22
C ARG A 101 18.17 -12.09 10.14
N THR A 102 18.36 -11.36 9.06
CA THR A 102 17.43 -11.29 7.92
C THR A 102 18.15 -11.52 6.61
N LEU A 103 17.36 -11.91 5.59
CA LEU A 103 17.73 -11.75 4.18
C LEU A 103 16.95 -10.56 3.64
N GLU A 104 17.65 -9.60 3.06
CA GLU A 104 17.02 -8.41 2.50
C GLU A 104 17.29 -8.33 1.00
N ALA A 105 16.23 -8.53 0.22
CA ALA A 105 16.28 -8.47 -1.23
C ALA A 105 15.73 -7.14 -1.74
N PRO A 106 16.44 -6.45 -2.65
CA PRO A 106 15.93 -5.25 -3.30
C PRO A 106 14.57 -5.53 -3.96
N ARG A 107 13.63 -4.60 -3.79
CA ARG A 107 12.25 -4.72 -4.29
C ARG A 107 12.18 -5.15 -5.75
N GLU A 108 12.92 -4.50 -6.63
CA GLU A 108 12.90 -4.80 -8.06
C GLU A 108 13.37 -6.25 -8.35
N ALA A 109 14.43 -6.69 -7.68
CA ALA A 109 14.95 -8.05 -7.82
C ALA A 109 13.93 -9.08 -7.29
N MET A 110 13.24 -8.76 -6.19
CA MET A 110 12.19 -9.63 -5.65
C MET A 110 10.96 -9.70 -6.56
N LEU A 111 10.53 -8.58 -7.14
CA LEU A 111 9.44 -8.57 -8.12
C LEU A 111 9.79 -9.36 -9.38
N ASP A 112 11.04 -9.26 -9.86
CA ASP A 112 11.53 -10.08 -10.96
C ASP A 112 11.53 -11.57 -10.63
N LEU A 113 11.92 -11.93 -9.42
CA LEU A 113 11.87 -13.30 -8.94
C LEU A 113 10.43 -13.81 -8.86
N MET A 114 9.50 -13.00 -8.32
CA MET A 114 8.08 -13.32 -8.24
C MET A 114 7.44 -13.53 -9.62
N ARG A 115 7.86 -12.76 -10.64
CA ARG A 115 7.42 -12.99 -12.04
C ARG A 115 7.91 -14.33 -12.61
N LYS A 116 9.09 -14.80 -12.21
CA LYS A 116 9.70 -16.06 -12.68
C LYS A 116 9.24 -17.29 -11.91
N VAL A 117 8.77 -17.10 -10.68
CA VAL A 117 8.37 -18.19 -9.77
C VAL A 117 6.95 -17.92 -9.27
N PRO A 118 5.91 -18.36 -10.03
CA PRO A 118 4.52 -18.07 -9.71
C PRO A 118 4.09 -18.52 -8.31
N GLU A 119 4.54 -19.67 -7.85
CA GLU A 119 4.20 -20.23 -6.54
C GLU A 119 4.73 -19.35 -5.39
N LEU A 120 5.93 -18.79 -5.53
CA LEU A 120 6.46 -17.81 -4.59
C LEU A 120 5.62 -16.54 -4.59
N SER A 121 5.27 -16.05 -5.78
CA SER A 121 4.43 -14.87 -5.95
C SER A 121 3.07 -15.04 -5.27
N ASP A 122 2.40 -16.15 -5.51
CA ASP A 122 1.08 -16.43 -4.96
C ASP A 122 1.14 -16.46 -3.44
N HIS A 123 2.13 -17.16 -2.87
CA HIS A 123 2.32 -17.21 -1.41
C HIS A 123 2.55 -15.82 -0.79
N VAL A 124 3.44 -15.02 -1.37
CA VAL A 124 3.74 -13.66 -0.86
C VAL A 124 2.50 -12.77 -0.93
N ILE A 125 1.78 -12.78 -2.05
CA ILE A 125 0.57 -11.98 -2.26
C ILE A 125 -0.54 -12.38 -1.31
N ASP A 126 -0.74 -13.67 -1.08
CA ASP A 126 -1.74 -14.18 -0.16
C ASP A 126 -1.48 -13.71 1.27
N VAL A 127 -0.22 -13.81 1.73
CA VAL A 127 0.17 -13.31 3.07
C VAL A 127 -0.02 -11.80 3.19
N PHE A 128 0.40 -11.03 2.17
CA PHE A 128 0.23 -9.58 2.18
C PHE A 128 -1.26 -9.17 2.18
N SER A 129 -2.08 -9.86 1.40
CA SER A 129 -3.53 -9.61 1.33
C SER A 129 -4.22 -9.93 2.66
N ALA A 130 -3.82 -11.04 3.31
CA ALA A 130 -4.35 -11.44 4.59
C ALA A 130 -3.97 -10.43 5.70
N ARG A 131 -2.72 -9.93 5.69
CA ARG A 131 -2.27 -8.89 6.65
C ARG A 131 -3.05 -7.60 6.48
N ARG A 132 -3.21 -7.12 5.25
CA ARG A 132 -3.97 -5.91 4.96
C ARG A 132 -5.40 -6.01 5.45
N ARG A 133 -6.05 -7.14 5.19
CA ARG A 133 -7.41 -7.39 5.66
C ARG A 133 -7.48 -7.36 7.19
N LYS A 134 -6.58 -8.05 7.87
CA LYS A 134 -6.55 -8.08 9.33
C LYS A 134 -6.29 -6.70 9.94
N GLN A 135 -5.37 -5.92 9.38
CA GLN A 135 -5.13 -4.55 9.83
C GLN A 135 -6.40 -3.69 9.73
N PHE A 136 -7.14 -3.85 8.63
CA PHE A 136 -8.39 -3.12 8.42
C PHE A 136 -9.51 -3.57 9.38
N GLU A 137 -9.65 -4.88 9.62
CA GLU A 137 -10.65 -5.45 10.54
C GLU A 137 -10.35 -5.10 12.01
N ASP A 138 -9.08 -5.06 12.40
CA ASP A 138 -8.65 -4.77 13.77
C ASP A 138 -8.60 -3.25 14.05
N GLU A 139 -8.87 -2.39 13.06
CA GLU A 139 -8.74 -0.92 13.15
C GLU A 139 -7.37 -0.45 13.69
N ARG A 140 -6.35 -1.30 13.60
CA ARG A 140 -5.00 -1.01 14.10
C ARG A 140 -4.24 -0.17 13.07
N SER A 141 -3.97 1.07 13.44
CA SER A 141 -3.27 2.00 12.57
C SER A 141 -2.42 2.97 13.37
N ALA A 142 -1.26 3.30 12.82
CA ALA A 142 -0.49 4.45 13.28
C ALA A 142 -1.05 5.79 12.73
N ILE A 143 -2.07 5.74 11.87
CA ILE A 143 -2.68 6.93 11.28
C ILE A 143 -3.83 7.39 12.18
N LYS A 144 -3.72 8.62 12.68
CA LYS A 144 -4.72 9.24 13.53
C LYS A 144 -5.18 10.54 12.89
N ILE A 145 -6.49 10.66 12.67
CA ILE A 145 -7.11 11.92 12.23
C ILE A 145 -7.60 12.65 13.47
N VAL A 146 -7.14 13.88 13.65
CA VAL A 146 -7.48 14.71 14.80
C VAL A 146 -8.27 15.92 14.30
N GLY A 147 -9.48 16.10 14.80
CA GLY A 147 -10.36 17.22 14.44
C GLY A 147 -11.83 16.86 14.54
N ALA A 148 -12.68 17.86 14.44
CA ALA A 148 -14.11 17.67 14.53
C ALA A 148 -14.65 16.87 13.32
N ASP A 149 -15.51 15.90 13.56
CA ASP A 149 -16.13 15.06 12.51
C ASP A 149 -16.90 15.86 11.44
N ARG A 150 -17.34 17.09 11.81
CA ARG A 150 -18.00 18.02 10.88
C ARG A 150 -17.04 18.76 9.95
N ASP A 151 -15.73 18.74 10.21
CA ASP A 151 -14.74 19.41 9.39
C ASP A 151 -14.65 18.78 8.00
N ALA A 152 -14.57 19.61 6.96
CA ALA A 152 -14.54 19.13 5.58
C ALA A 152 -13.23 18.40 5.25
N ALA A 153 -12.09 18.83 5.81
CA ALA A 153 -10.81 18.21 5.59
C ALA A 153 -10.73 16.85 6.30
N VAL A 154 -11.24 16.75 7.54
CA VAL A 154 -11.38 15.49 8.29
C VAL A 154 -12.16 14.47 7.46
N ARG A 155 -13.36 14.85 6.99
CA ARG A 155 -14.20 13.95 6.18
C ARG A 155 -13.54 13.56 4.84
N ALA A 156 -12.87 14.50 4.19
CA ALA A 156 -12.21 14.23 2.92
C ALA A 156 -11.09 13.19 3.08
N VAL A 157 -10.25 13.36 4.11
CA VAL A 157 -9.16 12.41 4.39
C VAL A 157 -9.71 11.07 4.88
N ALA A 158 -10.67 11.05 5.80
CA ALA A 158 -11.30 9.82 6.27
C ALA A 158 -11.95 9.04 5.12
N SER A 159 -12.67 9.73 4.23
CA SER A 159 -13.26 9.12 3.03
C SER A 159 -12.19 8.55 2.09
N PHE A 160 -11.10 9.28 1.87
CA PHE A 160 -9.98 8.81 1.06
C PHE A 160 -9.34 7.55 1.64
N LEU A 161 -9.02 7.54 2.94
CA LEU A 161 -8.42 6.38 3.61
C LEU A 161 -9.36 5.16 3.58
N SER A 162 -10.64 5.36 3.93
CA SER A 162 -11.65 4.28 3.90
C SER A 162 -11.81 3.66 2.51
N ARG A 163 -11.92 4.48 1.47
CA ARG A 163 -12.08 4.00 0.09
C ARG A 163 -10.85 3.23 -0.41
N ASN A 164 -9.67 3.60 0.07
CA ASN A 164 -8.42 2.90 -0.25
C ASN A 164 -8.10 1.75 0.72
N ARG A 165 -9.03 1.40 1.63
CA ARG A 165 -8.87 0.34 2.64
C ARG A 165 -7.61 0.51 3.48
N ILE A 166 -7.35 1.76 3.86
CA ILE A 166 -6.26 2.12 4.77
C ILE A 166 -6.86 2.33 6.15
N PRO A 167 -6.47 1.54 7.14
CA PRO A 167 -6.99 1.71 8.49
C PRO A 167 -6.50 3.02 9.10
N PHE A 168 -7.36 3.67 9.86
CA PHE A 168 -7.06 4.89 10.62
C PHE A 168 -7.94 4.95 11.86
N GLN A 169 -7.56 5.77 12.82
CA GLN A 169 -8.37 6.12 13.99
C GLN A 169 -8.75 7.59 13.89
N SER A 170 -10.01 7.91 14.19
CA SER A 170 -10.51 9.30 14.21
C SER A 170 -10.75 9.75 15.64
N TYR A 171 -10.25 10.92 15.99
CA TYR A 171 -10.40 11.54 17.30
C TYR A 171 -11.13 12.87 17.15
N ASP A 172 -12.38 12.89 17.59
CA ASP A 172 -13.20 14.11 17.63
C ASP A 172 -12.82 14.94 18.84
N LEU A 173 -12.34 16.15 18.61
CA LEU A 173 -11.96 17.07 19.68
C LEU A 173 -13.15 17.71 20.38
N ASP A 174 -14.33 17.70 19.77
CA ASP A 174 -15.58 18.10 20.41
C ASP A 174 -16.06 17.03 21.43
N GLY A 175 -15.42 15.84 21.46
CA GLY A 175 -15.72 14.73 22.35
C GLY A 175 -14.91 14.72 23.66
N GLU A 176 -15.31 13.86 24.61
CA GLU A 176 -14.63 13.69 25.91
C GLU A 176 -13.45 12.69 25.89
N ASP A 177 -12.89 12.37 24.71
CA ASP A 177 -11.88 11.36 24.57
C ASP A 177 -10.54 11.77 25.20
N LYS A 178 -10.03 10.91 26.11
CA LYS A 178 -8.76 11.17 26.81
C LYS A 178 -7.54 10.99 25.90
N GLU A 179 -7.64 10.15 24.88
CA GLU A 179 -6.54 9.96 23.92
C GLU A 179 -6.46 11.14 22.95
N ALA A 180 -7.61 11.68 22.54
CA ALA A 180 -7.65 12.90 21.74
C ALA A 180 -6.89 14.05 22.43
N ARG A 181 -7.02 14.19 23.76
CA ARG A 181 -6.31 15.22 24.53
C ARG A 181 -4.79 15.04 24.54
N LYS A 182 -4.28 13.81 24.51
CA LYS A 182 -2.84 13.56 24.39
C LYS A 182 -2.32 13.90 22.99
N LEU A 183 -3.10 13.59 21.97
CA LEU A 183 -2.77 13.94 20.58
C LEU A 183 -2.77 15.45 20.35
N CYS A 184 -3.64 16.19 21.02
CA CYS A 184 -3.67 17.66 20.97
C CYS A 184 -2.37 18.32 21.44
N THR A 185 -1.55 17.63 22.22
CA THR A 185 -0.21 18.16 22.60
C THR A 185 0.82 18.04 21.48
N LEU A 186 0.56 17.24 20.46
CA LEU A 186 1.41 17.04 19.28
C LEU A 186 0.95 17.89 18.09
N VAL A 187 -0.25 18.45 18.16
CA VAL A 187 -0.92 19.14 17.07
C VAL A 187 -1.02 20.63 17.40
N ASP A 188 -0.35 21.47 16.63
CA ASP A 188 -0.40 22.93 16.81
C ASP A 188 -1.70 23.53 16.26
N HIS A 189 -2.30 22.90 15.26
CA HIS A 189 -3.49 23.37 14.57
C HIS A 189 -4.44 22.23 14.17
N GLU A 190 -5.73 22.51 14.17
CA GLU A 190 -6.79 21.60 13.74
C GLU A 190 -7.39 22.05 12.40
N PRO A 191 -7.80 21.15 11.52
CA PRO A 191 -7.66 19.69 11.60
C PRO A 191 -6.24 19.22 11.24
N SER A 192 -5.82 18.07 11.76
CA SER A 192 -4.53 17.47 11.48
C SER A 192 -4.58 15.95 11.29
N VAL A 193 -3.64 15.41 10.55
CA VAL A 193 -3.38 13.96 10.50
C VAL A 193 -2.04 13.70 11.16
N VAL A 194 -2.04 12.80 12.12
CA VAL A 194 -0.86 12.37 12.85
C VAL A 194 -0.51 10.94 12.42
N ILE A 195 0.73 10.72 12.03
CA ILE A 195 1.25 9.38 11.72
C ILE A 195 2.48 9.15 12.58
N GLY A 196 2.37 8.15 13.47
CA GLY A 196 3.36 7.98 14.52
C GLY A 196 3.39 9.18 15.47
N THR A 197 4.57 9.47 16.03
CA THR A 197 4.77 10.57 16.99
C THR A 197 5.34 11.83 16.38
N GLU A 198 5.92 11.76 15.20
CA GLU A 198 6.73 12.84 14.65
C GLU A 198 6.16 13.47 13.36
N ARG A 199 5.23 12.81 12.71
CA ARG A 199 4.70 13.26 11.42
C ARG A 199 3.30 13.82 11.59
N VAL A 200 3.22 15.13 11.67
CA VAL A 200 1.95 15.87 11.74
C VAL A 200 1.72 16.57 10.40
N ILE A 201 0.54 16.39 9.84
CA ILE A 201 0.09 17.12 8.66
C ILE A 201 -0.99 18.10 9.10
N ASP A 202 -0.65 19.36 9.14
CA ASP A 202 -1.60 20.44 9.34
C ASP A 202 -2.38 20.72 8.06
N ASN A 203 -3.66 21.09 8.24
CA ASN A 203 -4.57 21.27 7.11
C ASN A 203 -4.49 20.08 6.13
N PRO A 204 -4.87 18.89 6.59
CA PRO A 204 -4.69 17.68 5.82
C PRO A 204 -5.56 17.66 4.58
N THR A 205 -4.99 17.14 3.50
CA THR A 205 -5.72 16.83 2.27
C THR A 205 -5.52 15.37 1.93
N PRO A 206 -6.40 14.74 1.14
CA PRO A 206 -6.19 13.38 0.66
C PRO A 206 -4.81 13.17 0.03
N ARG A 207 -4.31 14.17 -0.73
CA ARG A 207 -3.00 14.09 -1.38
C ARG A 207 -1.84 14.16 -0.39
N LYS A 208 -1.90 15.05 0.60
CA LYS A 208 -0.87 15.10 1.64
C LYS A 208 -0.79 13.77 2.41
N ALA A 209 -1.95 13.19 2.75
CA ALA A 209 -2.00 11.87 3.37
C ALA A 209 -1.44 10.78 2.44
N ALA A 210 -1.81 10.79 1.16
CA ALA A 210 -1.32 9.85 0.16
C ALA A 210 0.19 9.89 -0.02
N ARG A 211 0.80 11.08 -0.05
CA ARG A 211 2.26 11.25 -0.13
C ARG A 211 2.97 10.59 1.05
N LEU A 212 2.45 10.83 2.25
CA LEU A 212 3.03 10.26 3.46
C LEU A 212 2.92 8.73 3.51
N LEU A 213 1.87 8.19 2.87
CA LEU A 213 1.62 6.75 2.78
C LEU A 213 2.27 6.08 1.55
N GLY A 214 3.00 6.85 0.73
CA GLY A 214 3.61 6.32 -0.48
C GLY A 214 2.60 5.90 -1.57
N LEU A 215 1.38 6.45 -1.55
CA LEU A 215 0.35 6.23 -2.58
C LEU A 215 0.43 7.25 -3.72
N ASP A 216 0.87 8.47 -3.40
CA ASP A 216 1.21 9.50 -4.38
C ASP A 216 2.69 9.35 -4.73
N LEU A 217 3.01 8.41 -5.63
CA LEU A 217 4.37 8.13 -6.05
C LEU A 217 5.01 9.37 -6.68
N ASP A 218 6.31 9.51 -6.54
CA ASP A 218 7.07 10.54 -7.25
C ASP A 218 7.15 10.18 -8.74
N ILE A 219 6.34 10.88 -9.54
CA ILE A 219 6.26 10.72 -10.99
C ILE A 219 6.99 11.86 -11.72
N CYS A 220 7.56 12.82 -10.99
CA CYS A 220 8.21 14.01 -11.55
C CYS A 220 9.57 13.70 -12.19
N SER A 221 10.15 12.55 -11.95
CA SER A 221 11.44 12.15 -12.51
C SER A 221 11.31 11.53 -13.91
N LYS A 222 10.76 12.26 -14.89
CA LYS A 222 10.85 11.97 -16.35
C LYS A 222 10.76 10.49 -16.71
N GLN A 223 9.68 9.82 -16.36
CA GLN A 223 9.44 8.48 -16.87
C GLN A 223 8.43 8.56 -18.01
N ASP A 224 8.92 8.36 -19.24
CA ASP A 224 8.07 7.99 -20.34
C ASP A 224 7.66 6.54 -20.14
N VAL A 225 6.37 6.30 -19.85
CA VAL A 225 5.83 4.94 -19.71
C VAL A 225 5.35 4.41 -21.06
N ASP A 226 5.21 3.10 -21.21
CA ASP A 226 4.62 2.54 -22.44
C ASP A 226 3.13 2.84 -22.52
N LEU A 227 2.40 2.70 -21.41
CA LEU A 227 0.96 2.95 -21.35
C LEU A 227 0.59 3.76 -20.11
N LEU A 228 -0.03 4.91 -20.32
CA LEU A 228 -0.71 5.66 -19.28
C LEU A 228 -2.21 5.34 -19.30
N ILE A 229 -2.75 4.93 -18.16
CA ILE A 229 -4.17 4.65 -17.96
C ILE A 229 -4.76 5.73 -17.07
N VAL A 230 -5.71 6.48 -17.58
CA VAL A 230 -6.41 7.55 -16.86
C VAL A 230 -7.72 7.02 -16.31
N GLY A 231 -7.77 6.84 -15.00
CA GLY A 231 -8.91 6.29 -14.27
C GLY A 231 -8.68 4.85 -13.82
N GLY A 232 -8.78 4.65 -12.51
CA GLY A 232 -8.64 3.35 -11.82
C GLY A 232 -9.96 2.60 -11.63
N GLY A 233 -10.98 2.86 -12.45
CA GLY A 233 -12.22 2.07 -12.45
C GLY A 233 -12.00 0.64 -12.96
N PRO A 234 -13.04 -0.23 -13.01
CA PRO A 234 -12.88 -1.63 -13.42
C PRO A 234 -12.25 -1.80 -14.80
N ALA A 235 -12.55 -0.91 -15.75
CA ALA A 235 -11.96 -0.94 -17.09
C ALA A 235 -10.46 -0.60 -17.05
N GLY A 236 -10.09 0.45 -16.32
CA GLY A 236 -8.68 0.85 -16.16
C GLY A 236 -7.87 -0.22 -15.42
N VAL A 237 -8.43 -0.81 -14.37
CA VAL A 237 -7.79 -1.93 -13.64
C VAL A 237 -7.62 -3.16 -14.55
N ALA A 238 -8.64 -3.50 -15.38
CA ALA A 238 -8.50 -4.58 -16.35
C ALA A 238 -7.39 -4.29 -17.37
N ALA A 239 -7.35 -3.06 -17.92
CA ALA A 239 -6.30 -2.64 -18.83
C ALA A 239 -4.90 -2.72 -18.17
N ALA A 240 -4.82 -2.33 -16.89
CA ALA A 240 -3.60 -2.41 -16.10
C ALA A 240 -3.07 -3.84 -15.95
N VAL A 241 -3.98 -4.82 -15.71
CA VAL A 241 -3.62 -6.24 -15.66
C VAL A 241 -3.06 -6.71 -16.99
N TYR A 242 -3.76 -6.40 -18.10
CA TYR A 242 -3.32 -6.83 -19.42
C TYR A 242 -1.99 -6.16 -19.81
N ALA A 243 -1.86 -4.86 -19.60
CA ALA A 243 -0.62 -4.15 -19.92
C ALA A 243 0.58 -4.73 -19.17
N GLY A 244 0.45 -4.92 -17.86
CA GLY A 244 1.51 -5.50 -17.04
C GLY A 244 1.84 -6.94 -17.44
N SER A 245 0.82 -7.77 -17.74
CA SER A 245 1.04 -9.17 -18.17
C SER A 245 1.75 -9.29 -19.50
N GLU A 246 1.62 -8.30 -20.38
CA GLU A 246 2.37 -8.21 -21.64
C GLU A 246 3.76 -7.55 -21.47
N GLY A 247 4.15 -7.23 -20.26
CA GLY A 247 5.46 -6.65 -19.93
C GLY A 247 5.61 -5.18 -20.26
N LEU A 248 4.50 -4.45 -20.43
CA LEU A 248 4.54 -3.00 -20.63
C LEU A 248 4.78 -2.27 -19.29
N ASP A 249 5.59 -1.21 -19.34
CA ASP A 249 5.65 -0.25 -18.22
C ASP A 249 4.35 0.58 -18.21
N ALA A 250 3.44 0.20 -17.32
CA ALA A 250 2.11 0.80 -17.24
C ALA A 250 1.94 1.57 -15.93
N LEU A 251 1.31 2.75 -16.05
CA LEU A 251 0.96 3.62 -14.93
C LEU A 251 -0.52 3.95 -14.97
N VAL A 252 -1.21 3.71 -13.85
CA VAL A 252 -2.59 4.13 -13.64
C VAL A 252 -2.62 5.39 -12.80
N ILE A 253 -3.33 6.41 -13.27
CA ILE A 253 -3.60 7.64 -12.51
C ILE A 253 -5.07 7.69 -12.17
N GLU A 254 -5.37 7.84 -10.88
CA GLU A 254 -6.73 7.87 -10.33
C GLU A 254 -6.90 9.11 -9.43
N ASP A 255 -8.02 9.80 -9.56
CA ASP A 255 -8.24 11.07 -8.86
C ASP A 255 -8.75 10.91 -7.42
N THR A 256 -9.23 9.75 -7.05
CA THR A 256 -9.82 9.54 -5.71
C THR A 256 -9.40 8.22 -5.08
N ALA A 257 -9.85 7.11 -5.64
CA ALA A 257 -9.55 5.76 -5.15
C ALA A 257 -9.77 4.73 -6.26
N ILE A 258 -8.91 3.71 -6.27
CA ILE A 258 -9.04 2.61 -7.22
C ILE A 258 -10.38 1.93 -7.05
N GLY A 259 -11.07 1.70 -8.18
CA GLY A 259 -12.39 1.09 -8.24
C GLY A 259 -13.47 2.00 -8.79
N GLY A 260 -13.26 3.30 -8.77
CA GLY A 260 -14.26 4.25 -9.24
C GLY A 260 -15.61 4.04 -8.54
N GLN A 261 -16.70 4.20 -9.27
CA GLN A 261 -18.05 3.98 -8.74
C GLN A 261 -18.35 2.48 -8.48
N ALA A 262 -17.81 1.59 -9.29
CA ALA A 262 -18.03 0.15 -9.10
C ALA A 262 -17.47 -0.35 -7.76
N GLY A 263 -16.38 0.25 -7.27
CA GLY A 263 -15.79 -0.07 -5.97
C GLY A 263 -16.73 0.15 -4.77
N THR A 264 -17.79 0.95 -4.94
CA THR A 264 -18.80 1.21 -3.89
C THR A 264 -20.01 0.27 -3.95
N SER A 265 -20.11 -0.58 -4.99
CA SER A 265 -21.23 -1.50 -5.17
C SER A 265 -21.13 -2.66 -4.17
N SER A 266 -22.21 -2.92 -3.44
CA SER A 266 -22.28 -4.03 -2.50
C SER A 266 -22.17 -5.40 -3.18
N ARG A 267 -22.67 -5.51 -4.43
CA ARG A 267 -22.64 -6.74 -5.22
C ARG A 267 -22.63 -6.45 -6.71
N ILE A 268 -21.72 -7.14 -7.42
CA ILE A 268 -21.62 -7.15 -8.88
C ILE A 268 -21.83 -8.60 -9.32
N GLU A 269 -22.84 -8.84 -10.17
CA GLU A 269 -23.25 -10.20 -10.60
C GLU A 269 -22.91 -10.48 -12.07
N ASN A 270 -22.59 -9.44 -12.83
CA ASN A 270 -22.37 -9.54 -14.27
C ASN A 270 -20.87 -9.45 -14.66
N TYR A 271 -19.95 -9.62 -13.71
CA TYR A 271 -18.53 -9.68 -14.03
C TYR A 271 -18.09 -11.13 -14.23
N MET A 272 -17.41 -11.38 -15.34
CA MET A 272 -16.97 -12.73 -15.71
C MET A 272 -16.04 -13.33 -14.65
N GLY A 273 -16.25 -14.63 -14.34
CA GLY A 273 -15.45 -15.37 -13.35
C GLY A 273 -16.05 -15.38 -11.94
N PHE A 274 -17.14 -14.65 -11.69
CA PHE A 274 -17.82 -14.60 -10.39
C PHE A 274 -19.30 -15.02 -10.48
N PRO A 275 -19.60 -16.32 -10.65
CA PRO A 275 -20.96 -16.81 -10.90
C PRO A 275 -21.93 -16.55 -9.74
N THR A 276 -21.43 -16.33 -8.53
CA THR A 276 -22.23 -16.00 -7.34
C THR A 276 -22.17 -14.51 -6.98
N GLY A 277 -21.60 -13.69 -7.88
CA GLY A 277 -21.35 -12.27 -7.62
C GLY A 277 -20.15 -12.02 -6.70
N ILE A 278 -19.72 -10.78 -6.65
CA ILE A 278 -18.62 -10.28 -5.82
C ILE A 278 -18.92 -8.83 -5.41
N SER A 279 -18.44 -8.38 -4.27
CA SER A 279 -18.50 -6.95 -3.95
C SER A 279 -17.62 -6.14 -4.91
N GLY A 280 -18.04 -4.93 -5.24
CA GLY A 280 -17.24 -4.04 -6.10
C GLY A 280 -15.86 -3.78 -5.53
N ALA A 281 -15.79 -3.58 -4.23
CA ALA A 281 -14.55 -3.35 -3.52
C ALA A 281 -13.58 -4.55 -3.62
N ASP A 282 -14.07 -5.79 -3.48
CA ASP A 282 -13.21 -6.99 -3.61
C ASP A 282 -12.81 -7.25 -5.05
N LEU A 283 -13.71 -7.03 -6.02
CA LEU A 283 -13.38 -7.16 -7.43
C LEU A 283 -12.20 -6.28 -7.81
N VAL A 284 -12.29 -5.00 -7.48
CA VAL A 284 -11.28 -4.02 -7.84
C VAL A 284 -9.98 -4.27 -7.10
N TYR A 285 -10.06 -4.58 -5.81
CA TYR A 285 -8.90 -4.91 -5.01
C TYR A 285 -8.10 -6.10 -5.59
N ARG A 286 -8.80 -7.17 -5.99
CA ARG A 286 -8.17 -8.33 -6.65
C ARG A 286 -7.50 -7.93 -7.97
N GLY A 287 -8.18 -7.13 -8.79
CA GLY A 287 -7.61 -6.63 -10.05
C GLY A 287 -6.39 -5.73 -9.84
N GLN A 288 -6.43 -4.84 -8.84
CA GLN A 288 -5.30 -3.99 -8.49
C GLN A 288 -4.08 -4.81 -8.05
N VAL A 289 -4.26 -5.76 -7.13
CA VAL A 289 -3.19 -6.66 -6.68
C VAL A 289 -2.62 -7.47 -7.86
N GLN A 290 -3.50 -7.96 -8.74
CA GLN A 290 -3.09 -8.69 -9.94
C GLN A 290 -2.26 -7.82 -10.89
N ALA A 291 -2.66 -6.57 -11.12
CA ALA A 291 -1.90 -5.64 -11.96
C ALA A 291 -0.53 -5.30 -11.35
N MET A 292 -0.49 -5.05 -10.04
CA MET A 292 0.76 -4.79 -9.32
C MET A 292 1.71 -5.99 -9.33
N LYS A 293 1.19 -7.22 -9.28
CA LYS A 293 1.98 -8.46 -9.46
C LYS A 293 2.77 -8.44 -10.78
N PHE A 294 2.20 -7.87 -11.83
CA PHE A 294 2.84 -7.72 -13.14
C PHE A 294 3.65 -6.44 -13.29
N GLY A 295 3.75 -5.62 -12.24
CA GLY A 295 4.59 -4.42 -12.22
C GLY A 295 3.87 -3.13 -12.62
N THR A 296 2.55 -3.16 -12.88
CA THR A 296 1.80 -1.93 -13.10
C THR A 296 1.75 -1.10 -11.82
N ARG A 297 2.02 0.19 -11.94
CA ARG A 297 2.02 1.15 -10.84
C ARG A 297 0.71 1.92 -10.78
N PHE A 298 0.31 2.29 -9.56
CA PHE A 298 -0.90 3.08 -9.30
C PHE A 298 -0.54 4.34 -8.54
N VAL A 299 -1.02 5.49 -9.00
CA VAL A 299 -0.82 6.79 -8.36
C VAL A 299 -2.17 7.41 -8.06
N MET A 300 -2.37 7.78 -6.82
CA MET A 300 -3.59 8.42 -6.34
C MET A 300 -3.32 9.28 -5.09
N PRO A 301 -4.11 10.30 -4.81
CA PRO A 301 -5.11 10.91 -5.67
C PRO A 301 -4.47 11.95 -6.61
N ARG A 302 -4.52 11.71 -7.89
CA ARG A 302 -4.03 12.64 -8.92
C ARG A 302 -5.05 12.77 -10.04
N ARG A 303 -5.29 13.99 -10.47
CA ARG A 303 -6.23 14.27 -11.56
C ARG A 303 -5.50 14.66 -12.83
N VAL A 304 -5.84 14.01 -13.93
CA VAL A 304 -5.44 14.44 -15.26
C VAL A 304 -6.31 15.62 -15.67
N THR A 305 -5.69 16.75 -15.95
CA THR A 305 -6.34 18.03 -16.31
C THR A 305 -6.26 18.38 -17.79
N GLY A 306 -5.33 17.74 -18.50
CA GLY A 306 -5.14 17.97 -19.94
C GLY A 306 -4.35 16.86 -20.59
N LEU A 307 -4.56 16.70 -21.90
CA LEU A 307 -3.82 15.76 -22.74
C LEU A 307 -3.27 16.51 -23.93
N ARG A 308 -2.04 16.23 -24.32
CA ARG A 308 -1.42 16.75 -25.55
C ARG A 308 -0.58 15.68 -26.23
N GLN A 309 -0.48 15.77 -27.54
CA GLN A 309 0.45 14.94 -28.30
C GLN A 309 1.70 15.76 -28.65
N ARG A 310 2.86 15.14 -28.52
CA ARG A 310 4.15 15.71 -28.95
C ARG A 310 4.41 15.46 -30.43
N GLY A 311 5.34 16.22 -30.98
CA GLY A 311 5.73 16.08 -32.39
C GLY A 311 6.40 14.75 -32.75
N ASP A 312 6.90 14.00 -31.75
CA ASP A 312 7.48 12.67 -31.88
C ASP A 312 6.42 11.55 -31.81
N GLY A 313 5.14 11.89 -31.65
CA GLY A 313 4.03 10.97 -31.59
C GLY A 313 3.70 10.48 -30.17
N THR A 314 4.49 10.82 -29.15
CA THR A 314 4.18 10.50 -27.75
C THR A 314 3.05 11.39 -27.21
N PHE A 315 2.38 10.92 -26.19
CA PHE A 315 1.29 11.63 -25.52
C PHE A 315 1.72 12.04 -24.12
N CYS A 316 1.34 13.24 -23.68
CA CYS A 316 1.59 13.70 -22.33
C CYS A 316 0.29 14.10 -21.65
N ALA A 317 0.12 13.67 -20.43
CA ALA A 317 -0.97 14.04 -19.55
C ALA A 317 -0.47 15.08 -18.54
N GLN A 318 -1.15 16.22 -18.48
CA GLN A 318 -0.94 17.20 -17.42
C GLN A 318 -1.76 16.81 -16.22
N LEU A 319 -1.14 16.87 -15.04
CA LEU A 319 -1.78 16.58 -13.78
C LEU A 319 -2.10 17.87 -13.04
N ASP A 320 -2.96 17.75 -12.05
CA ASP A 320 -3.13 18.78 -11.03
C ASP A 320 -1.78 19.10 -10.36
N GLU A 321 -1.61 20.34 -9.91
CA GLU A 321 -0.36 20.88 -9.34
C GLU A 321 0.82 21.00 -10.33
N GLY A 322 0.58 20.77 -11.63
CA GLY A 322 1.55 21.10 -12.68
C GLY A 322 2.51 19.98 -13.09
N ASP A 323 2.39 18.80 -12.53
CA ASP A 323 3.17 17.63 -12.95
C ASP A 323 2.72 17.12 -14.33
N GLU A 324 3.61 16.44 -15.05
CA GLU A 324 3.34 15.87 -16.37
C GLU A 324 3.89 14.44 -16.47
N VAL A 325 3.09 13.55 -17.04
CA VAL A 325 3.50 12.17 -17.37
C VAL A 325 3.35 11.97 -18.86
N CYS A 326 4.38 11.43 -19.50
CA CYS A 326 4.34 11.13 -20.93
C CYS A 326 4.32 9.61 -21.16
N ALA A 327 3.68 9.18 -22.25
CA ALA A 327 3.48 7.79 -22.60
C ALA A 327 3.48 7.60 -24.13
N ARG A 328 3.82 6.37 -24.56
CA ARG A 328 3.66 5.99 -25.97
C ARG A 328 2.20 5.85 -26.36
N ALA A 329 1.35 5.45 -25.41
CA ALA A 329 -0.09 5.39 -25.58
C ALA A 329 -0.82 5.83 -24.31
N ILE A 330 -2.02 6.38 -24.46
CA ILE A 330 -2.92 6.74 -23.36
C ILE A 330 -4.26 6.05 -23.55
N LEU A 331 -4.77 5.46 -22.48
CA LEU A 331 -6.13 4.96 -22.36
C LEU A 331 -6.89 5.86 -21.37
N VAL A 332 -8.11 6.31 -21.74
CA VAL A 332 -8.98 7.15 -20.92
C VAL A 332 -10.28 6.43 -20.64
#